data_ea2ca0a0bb74e3a1ca4ae1cfa8de8313
#
_entry.id   ea2ca0a0bb74e3a1ca4ae1cfa8de8313
#
_cell.length_a   1.000
_cell.length_b   1.000
_cell.length_c   1.000
_cell.angle_alpha   90.00
_cell.angle_beta   90.00
_cell.angle_gamma   90.00
#
_symmetry.space_group_name_H-M   'P 1'
#
loop_
_entity.id
_entity.type
_entity.pdbx_description
1 polymer ?
#
loop_
_entity_poly.entity_id
_entity_poly.type
_entity_poly.pdbx_seq_one_letter_code
_entity_poly.pdbx_strand_id
1 'polypeptide(L)'
;MSRISGTGLQQLGSSVSAVKDFLSKSYMQSFVSPGCQVLGISDPVRVKRGIRLLRIQQIAISDEEVTSRLTTVYQTMNALVNSCFMMIQGTVDGISLYIGFQSDAPGTAEKALIQTLTGNFPGMVMESLNATKIDEIMGRMSSNPNHELKTVGAVSVVPSSREERFSGADVQGMEKFMDTMQGKEFTALIIATPYSKDVIDRRILSLEAISTALSPLEQISVHDTQSQSTALTDTTAQTLSQTISNSISEAYSVTNSNGVFSSSGNGNAFTITPLGLGISFQKQQANGMQAGRSVGISYGRQSGSAIGKADMTSTALQKSTGSSRTIVRTETNKEIQDLRVKLDKQISRLRESESQGLWDCCGYFISNANDTTIVATNSFRSIVTGDNTDVEQSVIDLWQPTRPGDLNSNHQNIQNLTDTLSMGVAPVFYVGNAPQRMESIVTGKELSRMMNLPRKSAGMVSVMHMATFGRNIHLIGGKDRKVFEQSSFPVGNVMHMGRIDGNTRTRLELQKLNAHTLAVGATGVGKTTTIGDILYQLHGNNIPFTVIEPAKGEYGELWGKLPGIDIYSTTPFRYRMLKVNPFASFFLTLYPNDPNLRPSAR
;
A
#
# COMPACT_ATOMS: atom_id res chain seq x y z
N MET A 1 -32.95 -23.77 -40.97
CA MET A 1 -32.31 -22.80 -40.04
C MET A 1 -33.02 -22.93 -38.70
N SER A 2 -32.33 -23.50 -37.72
CA SER A 2 -32.89 -23.74 -36.38
C SER A 2 -32.92 -22.43 -35.61
N ARG A 3 -34.10 -21.99 -35.21
CA ARG A 3 -34.28 -20.90 -34.24
C ARG A 3 -33.70 -21.35 -32.90
N ILE A 4 -33.14 -20.40 -32.15
CA ILE A 4 -32.74 -20.68 -30.76
C ILE A 4 -33.96 -21.22 -30.02
N SER A 5 -33.81 -22.38 -29.42
CA SER A 5 -34.85 -22.97 -28.56
C SER A 5 -34.98 -22.10 -27.29
N GLY A 6 -36.12 -22.16 -26.62
CA GLY A 6 -36.31 -21.52 -25.35
C GLY A 6 -35.20 -21.88 -24.32
N THR A 7 -34.63 -23.07 -24.44
CA THR A 7 -33.52 -23.58 -23.63
C THR A 7 -32.20 -22.86 -23.95
N GLY A 8 -31.88 -22.57 -25.22
CA GLY A 8 -30.66 -21.84 -25.60
C GLY A 8 -30.68 -20.39 -25.12
N LEU A 9 -31.84 -19.73 -25.20
CA LEU A 9 -32.02 -18.37 -24.65
C LEU A 9 -31.88 -18.32 -23.10
N GLN A 10 -32.41 -19.32 -22.43
CA GLN A 10 -32.27 -19.47 -20.98
C GLN A 10 -30.82 -19.68 -20.56
N GLN A 11 -30.05 -20.49 -21.29
CA GLN A 11 -28.63 -20.73 -21.03
C GLN A 11 -27.80 -19.46 -21.24
N LEU A 12 -28.04 -18.69 -22.29
CA LEU A 12 -27.39 -17.41 -22.52
C LEU A 12 -27.73 -16.39 -21.44
N GLY A 13 -29.00 -16.28 -21.06
CA GLY A 13 -29.42 -15.41 -19.97
C GLY A 13 -28.74 -15.73 -18.63
N SER A 14 -28.63 -17.03 -18.31
CA SER A 14 -27.91 -17.46 -17.10
C SER A 14 -26.40 -17.15 -17.14
N SER A 15 -25.77 -17.23 -18.32
CA SER A 15 -24.36 -16.92 -18.48
C SER A 15 -24.07 -15.43 -18.38
N VAL A 16 -24.95 -14.59 -18.96
CA VAL A 16 -24.83 -13.11 -18.78
C VAL A 16 -25.02 -12.73 -17.30
N SER A 17 -25.99 -13.36 -16.62
CA SER A 17 -26.18 -13.18 -15.18
C SER A 17 -24.94 -13.61 -14.39
N ALA A 18 -24.29 -14.71 -14.76
CA ALA A 18 -23.05 -15.15 -14.11
C ALA A 18 -21.89 -14.15 -14.30
N VAL A 19 -21.78 -13.51 -15.47
CA VAL A 19 -20.80 -12.43 -15.69
C VAL A 19 -21.12 -11.22 -14.80
N LYS A 20 -22.38 -10.86 -14.68
CA LYS A 20 -22.83 -9.78 -13.79
C LYS A 20 -22.52 -10.08 -12.33
N ASP A 21 -22.83 -11.29 -11.88
CA ASP A 21 -22.53 -11.75 -10.51
C ASP A 21 -21.02 -11.78 -10.25
N PHE A 22 -20.23 -12.16 -11.25
CA PHE A 22 -18.78 -12.11 -11.19
C PHE A 22 -18.27 -10.67 -11.00
N LEU A 23 -18.70 -9.72 -11.84
CA LEU A 23 -18.25 -8.32 -11.79
C LEU A 23 -18.78 -7.57 -10.55
N SER A 24 -19.99 -7.92 -10.09
CA SER A 24 -20.58 -7.33 -8.87
C SER A 24 -20.11 -8.01 -7.58
N LYS A 25 -19.37 -9.12 -7.68
CA LYS A 25 -18.95 -9.95 -6.53
C LYS A 25 -20.10 -10.41 -5.63
N SER A 26 -21.30 -10.55 -6.18
CA SER A 26 -22.48 -10.99 -5.42
C SER A 26 -22.29 -12.37 -4.76
N TYR A 27 -21.38 -13.20 -5.31
CA TYR A 27 -21.02 -14.50 -4.74
C TYR A 27 -20.39 -14.38 -3.35
N MET A 28 -19.74 -13.26 -3.01
CA MET A 28 -19.10 -13.07 -1.70
C MET A 28 -20.11 -13.06 -0.56
N GLN A 29 -21.35 -12.62 -0.82
CA GLN A 29 -22.42 -12.66 0.19
C GLN A 29 -22.69 -14.08 0.72
N SER A 30 -22.31 -15.11 -0.05
CA SER A 30 -22.42 -16.50 0.39
C SER A 30 -21.41 -16.91 1.45
N PHE A 31 -20.32 -16.14 1.66
CA PHE A 31 -19.26 -16.46 2.63
C PHE A 31 -19.73 -16.35 4.08
N VAL A 32 -20.73 -15.54 4.35
CA VAL A 32 -21.34 -15.40 5.67
C VAL A 32 -22.45 -16.42 5.91
N SER A 33 -22.87 -17.15 4.86
CA SER A 33 -23.96 -18.12 4.97
C SER A 33 -23.54 -19.39 5.73
N PRO A 34 -24.48 -20.08 6.40
CA PRO A 34 -24.21 -21.33 7.13
C PRO A 34 -23.61 -22.47 6.28
N GLY A 35 -23.78 -22.40 4.95
CA GLY A 35 -23.24 -23.39 4.01
C GLY A 35 -21.79 -23.15 3.59
N CYS A 36 -21.17 -22.07 4.02
CA CYS A 36 -19.76 -21.77 3.78
C CYS A 36 -18.89 -22.36 4.88
N GLN A 37 -17.73 -22.90 4.51
CA GLN A 37 -16.70 -23.32 5.46
C GLN A 37 -15.43 -22.50 5.24
N VAL A 38 -14.85 -21.98 6.31
CA VAL A 38 -13.52 -21.41 6.29
C VAL A 38 -12.52 -22.54 6.50
N LEU A 39 -11.57 -22.70 5.58
CA LEU A 39 -10.55 -23.75 5.68
C LEU A 39 -9.54 -23.41 6.77
N GLY A 40 -9.27 -24.39 7.63
CA GLY A 40 -8.21 -24.29 8.63
C GLY A 40 -6.83 -24.57 8.02
N ILE A 41 -5.79 -24.09 8.66
CA ILE A 41 -4.39 -24.34 8.27
C ILE A 41 -3.95 -25.71 8.79
N SER A 42 -3.37 -26.53 7.92
CA SER A 42 -2.93 -27.90 8.28
C SER A 42 -1.63 -27.93 9.08
N ASP A 43 -0.71 -27.00 8.86
CA ASP A 43 0.57 -26.90 9.58
C ASP A 43 0.78 -25.48 10.14
N PRO A 44 0.11 -25.16 11.27
CA PRO A 44 0.21 -23.85 11.91
C PRO A 44 1.64 -23.52 12.37
N VAL A 45 2.40 -24.50 12.81
CA VAL A 45 3.74 -24.32 13.37
C VAL A 45 4.71 -23.86 12.28
N ARG A 46 4.65 -24.47 11.10
CA ARG A 46 5.48 -24.08 9.96
C ARG A 46 5.16 -22.66 9.51
N VAL A 47 3.88 -22.34 9.37
CA VAL A 47 3.43 -21.02 8.91
C VAL A 47 3.86 -19.92 9.87
N LYS A 48 3.66 -20.10 11.17
CA LYS A 48 4.07 -19.15 12.22
C LYS A 48 5.56 -18.83 12.19
N ARG A 49 6.44 -19.81 11.94
CA ARG A 49 7.90 -19.58 11.83
C ARG A 49 8.28 -18.62 10.72
N GLY A 50 7.47 -18.52 9.67
CA GLY A 50 7.68 -17.62 8.52
C GLY A 50 7.26 -16.18 8.75
N ILE A 51 6.58 -15.85 9.87
CA ILE A 51 6.07 -14.50 10.13
C ILE A 51 7.20 -13.60 10.63
N ARG A 52 7.22 -12.37 10.12
CA ARG A 52 8.02 -11.25 10.65
C ARG A 52 7.15 -10.02 10.78
N LEU A 53 7.41 -9.24 11.81
CA LEU A 53 6.62 -8.05 12.13
C LEU A 53 7.55 -6.91 12.56
N LEU A 54 7.41 -5.77 11.89
CA LEU A 54 8.11 -4.53 12.18
C LEU A 54 7.12 -3.52 12.76
N ARG A 55 7.38 -3.01 13.95
CA ARG A 55 6.60 -1.90 14.54
C ARG A 55 7.14 -0.58 13.99
N ILE A 56 6.25 0.24 13.44
CA ILE A 56 6.60 1.59 12.97
C ILE A 56 6.38 2.57 14.11
N GLN A 57 7.44 3.28 14.49
CA GLN A 57 7.40 4.27 15.57
C GLN A 57 7.45 5.70 15.03
N GLN A 58 8.22 5.93 13.95
CA GLN A 58 8.37 7.24 13.36
C GLN A 58 8.47 7.13 11.85
N ILE A 59 7.86 8.08 11.16
CA ILE A 59 7.95 8.24 9.71
C ILE A 59 8.47 9.65 9.42
N ALA A 60 9.49 9.78 8.59
CA ALA A 60 9.91 11.06 8.06
C ALA A 60 9.48 11.17 6.60
N ILE A 61 8.74 12.22 6.29
CA ILE A 61 8.17 12.46 4.97
C ILE A 61 8.79 13.75 4.40
N SER A 62 9.10 13.74 3.12
CA SER A 62 9.31 14.93 2.31
C SER A 62 8.04 15.23 1.53
N ASP A 63 7.99 16.35 0.82
CA ASP A 63 6.86 16.75 -0.03
C ASP A 63 6.61 15.79 -1.22
N GLU A 64 7.38 14.71 -1.34
CA GLU A 64 7.22 13.70 -2.37
C GLU A 64 6.09 12.70 -2.06
N GLU A 65 5.59 12.09 -3.11
CA GLU A 65 4.45 11.16 -3.07
C GLU A 65 4.76 9.87 -2.30
N VAL A 66 4.24 9.70 -1.09
CA VAL A 66 4.39 8.51 -0.23
C VAL A 66 3.94 7.23 -0.95
N THR A 67 2.86 7.33 -1.73
CA THR A 67 2.26 6.21 -2.47
C THR A 67 3.22 5.60 -3.49
N SER A 68 3.95 6.45 -4.24
CA SER A 68 4.93 6.00 -5.23
C SER A 68 6.09 5.25 -4.57
N ARG A 69 6.58 5.75 -3.43
CA ARG A 69 7.64 5.10 -2.66
C ARG A 69 7.20 3.77 -2.07
N LEU A 70 5.97 3.68 -1.56
CA LEU A 70 5.40 2.43 -1.07
C LEU A 70 5.21 1.40 -2.19
N THR A 71 4.82 1.85 -3.39
CA THR A 71 4.72 0.96 -4.56
C THR A 71 6.05 0.24 -4.81
N THR A 72 7.17 0.95 -4.73
CA THR A 72 8.52 0.35 -4.88
C THR A 72 8.81 -0.69 -3.78
N VAL A 73 8.39 -0.43 -2.55
CA VAL A 73 8.53 -1.38 -1.42
C VAL A 73 7.76 -2.66 -1.71
N TYR A 74 6.46 -2.55 -2.03
CA TYR A 74 5.61 -3.72 -2.29
C TYR A 74 6.05 -4.48 -3.54
N GLN A 75 6.50 -3.79 -4.58
CA GLN A 75 7.05 -4.41 -5.78
C GLN A 75 8.28 -5.27 -5.47
N THR A 76 9.18 -4.79 -4.62
CA THR A 76 10.34 -5.58 -4.16
C THR A 76 9.90 -6.80 -3.34
N MET A 77 8.87 -6.67 -2.52
CA MET A 77 8.38 -7.77 -1.69
C MET A 77 7.60 -8.82 -2.47
N ASN A 78 7.04 -8.50 -3.63
CA ASN A 78 6.19 -9.39 -4.43
C ASN A 78 6.82 -10.78 -4.70
N ALA A 79 8.12 -10.82 -4.98
CA ALA A 79 8.84 -12.07 -5.27
C ALA A 79 9.40 -12.77 -4.02
N LEU A 80 9.33 -12.15 -2.85
CA LEU A 80 10.03 -12.62 -1.64
C LEU A 80 9.10 -13.17 -0.55
N VAL A 81 7.81 -12.86 -0.66
CA VAL A 81 6.85 -13.19 0.39
C VAL A 81 5.70 -14.03 -0.12
N ASN A 82 5.09 -14.77 0.78
CA ASN A 82 3.88 -15.52 0.55
C ASN A 82 2.64 -14.66 0.81
N SER A 83 2.75 -13.76 1.79
CA SER A 83 1.82 -12.67 2.04
C SER A 83 2.56 -11.49 2.66
N CYS A 84 2.08 -10.29 2.36
CA CYS A 84 2.50 -9.06 3.02
C CYS A 84 1.26 -8.44 3.69
N PHE A 85 1.43 -7.84 4.84
CA PHE A 85 0.29 -7.24 5.54
C PHE A 85 0.69 -6.00 6.32
N MET A 86 -0.27 -5.08 6.42
CA MET A 86 -0.23 -3.96 7.34
C MET A 86 -1.24 -4.24 8.46
N MET A 87 -0.79 -4.06 9.69
CA MET A 87 -1.65 -4.24 10.86
C MET A 87 -1.71 -2.97 11.68
N ILE A 88 -2.93 -2.57 12.02
CA ILE A 88 -3.21 -1.45 12.92
C ILE A 88 -3.93 -2.04 14.13
N GLN A 89 -3.34 -1.90 15.31
CA GLN A 89 -3.88 -2.46 16.53
C GLN A 89 -4.16 -1.37 17.54
N GLY A 90 -5.43 -1.23 17.91
CA GLY A 90 -5.89 -0.39 19.02
C GLY A 90 -5.91 -1.18 20.33
N THR A 91 -5.29 -0.60 21.34
CA THR A 91 -5.28 -1.10 22.74
C THR A 91 -5.63 0.05 23.68
N VAL A 92 -5.73 -0.23 24.97
CA VAL A 92 -5.94 0.78 26.01
C VAL A 92 -4.83 1.86 25.99
N ASP A 93 -3.58 1.43 25.66
CA ASP A 93 -2.41 2.31 25.64
C ASP A 93 -2.33 3.19 24.38
N GLY A 94 -3.10 2.87 23.34
CA GLY A 94 -3.13 3.62 22.08
C GLY A 94 -3.10 2.73 20.84
N ILE A 95 -2.92 3.35 19.67
CA ILE A 95 -2.93 2.66 18.38
C ILE A 95 -1.51 2.49 17.86
N SER A 96 -1.12 1.26 17.60
CA SER A 96 0.17 0.88 17.02
C SER A 96 0.03 0.46 15.56
N LEU A 97 1.04 0.76 14.75
CA LEU A 97 1.14 0.42 13.34
C LEU A 97 2.28 -0.57 13.11
N TYR A 98 1.98 -1.63 12.38
CA TYR A 98 2.93 -2.67 12.04
C TYR A 98 2.91 -2.95 10.53
N ILE A 99 4.07 -3.30 9.99
CA ILE A 99 4.20 -3.93 8.68
C ILE A 99 4.80 -5.32 8.91
N GLY A 100 4.16 -6.32 8.32
CA GLY A 100 4.59 -7.70 8.45
C GLY A 100 4.47 -8.47 7.15
N PHE A 101 5.01 -9.68 7.17
CA PHE A 101 4.90 -10.62 6.06
C PHE A 101 5.03 -12.06 6.58
N GLN A 102 4.60 -12.99 5.75
CA GLN A 102 4.88 -14.41 5.87
C GLN A 102 5.71 -14.87 4.68
N SER A 103 6.78 -15.62 4.92
CA SER A 103 7.69 -16.11 3.87
C SER A 103 8.33 -17.43 4.26
N ASP A 104 8.68 -18.26 3.27
CA ASP A 104 9.48 -19.46 3.48
C ASP A 104 10.97 -19.15 3.73
N ALA A 105 11.42 -17.95 3.34
CA ALA A 105 12.77 -17.43 3.59
C ALA A 105 12.74 -16.12 4.40
N PRO A 106 12.25 -16.16 5.66
CA PRO A 106 11.89 -14.95 6.41
C PRO A 106 13.08 -14.02 6.68
N GLY A 107 14.29 -14.57 6.86
CA GLY A 107 15.48 -13.75 7.10
C GLY A 107 15.92 -12.92 5.90
N THR A 108 15.77 -13.42 4.69
CA THR A 108 16.07 -12.69 3.44
C THR A 108 15.00 -11.62 3.18
N ALA A 109 13.74 -11.99 3.33
CA ALA A 109 12.62 -11.07 3.13
C ALA A 109 12.63 -9.92 4.14
N GLU A 110 12.98 -10.18 5.41
CA GLU A 110 13.10 -9.14 6.45
C GLU A 110 14.19 -8.11 6.11
N LYS A 111 15.37 -8.59 5.72
CA LYS A 111 16.46 -7.69 5.29
C LYS A 111 16.05 -6.84 4.10
N ALA A 112 15.40 -7.44 3.10
CA ALA A 112 14.92 -6.74 1.92
C ALA A 112 13.88 -5.69 2.29
N LEU A 113 12.91 -6.01 3.16
CA LEU A 113 11.89 -5.06 3.62
C LEU A 113 12.52 -3.88 4.36
N ILE A 114 13.43 -4.14 5.32
CA ILE A 114 14.10 -3.09 6.07
C ILE A 114 14.93 -2.19 5.15
N GLN A 115 15.70 -2.78 4.23
CA GLN A 115 16.52 -2.04 3.28
C GLN A 115 15.66 -1.18 2.35
N THR A 116 14.57 -1.73 1.82
CA THR A 116 13.68 -1.01 0.89
C THR A 116 12.92 0.09 1.61
N LEU A 117 12.40 -0.16 2.82
CA LEU A 117 11.76 0.88 3.63
C LEU A 117 12.75 1.98 4.01
N THR A 118 13.94 1.63 4.47
CA THR A 118 14.98 2.63 4.84
C THR A 118 15.47 3.42 3.63
N GLY A 119 15.55 2.80 2.45
CA GLY A 119 15.92 3.46 1.20
C GLY A 119 14.88 4.46 0.72
N ASN A 120 13.60 4.11 0.79
CA ASN A 120 12.48 4.96 0.37
C ASN A 120 12.06 5.97 1.46
N PHE A 121 12.21 5.62 2.74
CA PHE A 121 11.86 6.44 3.90
C PHE A 121 13.05 6.54 4.87
N PRO A 122 14.10 7.30 4.53
CA PRO A 122 15.37 7.28 5.27
C PRO A 122 15.28 7.66 6.74
N GLY A 123 14.28 8.45 7.13
CA GLY A 123 14.03 8.85 8.51
C GLY A 123 13.05 7.96 9.27
N MET A 124 12.62 6.84 8.68
CA MET A 124 11.72 5.89 9.35
C MET A 124 12.43 5.17 10.49
N VAL A 125 11.78 5.11 11.66
CA VAL A 125 12.22 4.33 12.82
C VAL A 125 11.30 3.14 12.97
N MET A 126 11.89 1.94 12.89
CA MET A 126 11.20 0.67 12.97
C MET A 126 11.87 -0.22 14.02
N GLU A 127 11.06 -0.99 14.73
CA GLU A 127 11.50 -2.03 15.67
C GLU A 127 11.17 -3.40 15.09
N SER A 128 12.18 -4.24 14.87
CA SER A 128 11.96 -5.64 14.51
C SER A 128 11.60 -6.42 15.77
N LEU A 129 10.46 -7.12 15.75
CA LEU A 129 9.94 -7.83 16.91
C LEU A 129 10.47 -9.27 16.95
N ASN A 130 10.70 -9.74 18.16
CA ASN A 130 11.06 -11.15 18.39
C ASN A 130 9.82 -12.06 18.30
N ALA A 131 10.05 -13.38 18.17
CA ALA A 131 8.99 -14.36 17.98
C ALA A 131 7.93 -14.32 19.11
N THR A 132 8.34 -14.15 20.36
CA THR A 132 7.42 -14.09 21.51
C THR A 132 6.47 -12.91 21.43
N LYS A 133 6.99 -11.71 21.08
CA LYS A 133 6.16 -10.51 20.90
C LYS A 133 5.25 -10.66 19.67
N ILE A 134 5.73 -11.29 18.59
CA ILE A 134 4.93 -11.56 17.40
C ILE A 134 3.76 -12.49 17.78
N ASP A 135 4.01 -13.57 18.48
CA ASP A 135 2.98 -14.51 18.93
C ASP A 135 1.94 -13.83 19.85
N GLU A 136 2.38 -12.95 20.74
CA GLU A 136 1.48 -12.17 21.59
C GLU A 136 0.58 -11.24 20.78
N ILE A 137 1.18 -10.44 19.88
CA ILE A 137 0.46 -9.42 19.09
C ILE A 137 -0.49 -10.09 18.10
N MET A 138 -0.02 -11.10 17.36
CA MET A 138 -0.83 -11.83 16.39
C MET A 138 -1.89 -12.70 17.08
N GLY A 139 -1.57 -13.27 18.23
CA GLY A 139 -2.49 -14.08 19.04
C GLY A 139 -3.70 -13.32 19.56
N ARG A 140 -3.63 -11.99 19.68
CA ARG A 140 -4.79 -11.15 20.05
C ARG A 140 -5.93 -11.21 19.03
N MET A 141 -5.66 -11.61 17.80
CA MET A 141 -6.69 -11.84 16.78
C MET A 141 -7.42 -13.16 16.95
N SER A 142 -6.75 -14.18 17.50
CA SER A 142 -7.32 -15.52 17.65
C SER A 142 -8.49 -15.54 18.64
N SER A 143 -9.53 -16.27 18.30
CA SER A 143 -10.68 -16.50 19.17
C SER A 143 -10.36 -17.62 20.15
N ASN A 144 -10.61 -17.41 21.45
CA ASN A 144 -10.48 -18.46 22.43
C ASN A 144 -11.83 -19.20 22.58
N PRO A 145 -11.89 -20.50 22.38
CA PRO A 145 -13.14 -21.26 22.47
C PRO A 145 -13.83 -21.18 23.86
N ASN A 146 -13.07 -20.84 24.89
CA ASN A 146 -13.58 -20.69 26.27
C ASN A 146 -13.89 -19.24 26.67
N HIS A 147 -13.65 -18.28 25.78
CA HIS A 147 -13.90 -16.86 25.99
C HIS A 147 -14.62 -16.27 24.78
N GLU A 148 -15.09 -15.04 24.91
CA GLU A 148 -15.87 -14.33 23.91
C GLU A 148 -15.33 -14.48 22.48
N LEU A 149 -16.20 -14.99 21.60
CA LEU A 149 -15.93 -15.04 20.16
C LEU A 149 -15.87 -13.62 19.62
N LYS A 150 -14.89 -13.39 18.75
CA LYS A 150 -14.71 -12.08 18.12
C LYS A 150 -15.64 -11.87 16.94
N THR A 151 -16.01 -10.63 16.71
CA THR A 151 -16.63 -10.21 15.47
C THR A 151 -15.54 -9.91 14.45
N VAL A 152 -15.71 -10.40 13.23
CA VAL A 152 -14.79 -10.18 12.13
C VAL A 152 -15.54 -9.51 11.00
N GLY A 153 -15.03 -8.38 10.53
CA GLY A 153 -15.49 -7.72 9.32
C GLY A 153 -14.44 -7.81 8.23
N ALA A 154 -14.86 -7.97 6.98
CA ALA A 154 -13.95 -7.97 5.84
C ALA A 154 -14.39 -6.94 4.81
N VAL A 155 -13.43 -6.29 4.17
CA VAL A 155 -13.64 -5.29 3.12
C VAL A 155 -12.84 -5.68 1.88
N SER A 156 -13.56 -6.07 0.85
CA SER A 156 -13.02 -6.34 -0.48
C SER A 156 -13.30 -5.13 -1.38
N VAL A 157 -12.25 -4.49 -1.86
CA VAL A 157 -12.36 -3.25 -2.64
C VAL A 157 -11.15 -3.04 -3.53
N VAL A 158 -11.37 -2.50 -4.73
CA VAL A 158 -10.30 -1.92 -5.54
C VAL A 158 -10.20 -0.44 -5.18
N PRO A 159 -9.09 0.01 -4.59
CA PRO A 159 -8.95 1.39 -4.15
C PRO A 159 -8.82 2.34 -5.36
N SER A 160 -9.40 3.50 -5.25
CA SER A 160 -9.32 4.56 -6.27
C SER A 160 -8.83 5.88 -5.67
N SER A 161 -8.23 6.75 -6.51
CA SER A 161 -7.88 8.10 -6.09
C SER A 161 -9.13 8.97 -6.10
N ARG A 162 -9.24 9.88 -5.14
CA ARG A 162 -10.08 11.06 -5.28
C ARG A 162 -9.33 12.07 -6.13
N GLU A 163 -9.98 12.63 -7.15
CA GLU A 163 -9.43 13.76 -7.85
C GLU A 163 -9.38 14.95 -6.88
N GLU A 164 -8.18 15.41 -6.59
CA GLU A 164 -7.97 16.62 -5.80
C GLU A 164 -8.40 17.83 -6.63
N ARG A 165 -9.63 18.26 -6.49
CA ARG A 165 -10.12 19.53 -7.09
C ARG A 165 -9.54 20.77 -6.40
N PHE A 166 -8.91 20.62 -5.23
CA PHE A 166 -8.27 21.69 -4.47
C PHE A 166 -6.93 21.23 -3.91
N SER A 167 -5.90 21.93 -4.27
CA SER A 167 -4.51 21.72 -3.86
C SER A 167 -4.35 21.52 -2.34
N GLY A 168 -3.82 20.39 -1.94
CA GLY A 168 -3.03 20.25 -0.72
C GLY A 168 -3.70 19.72 0.54
N ALA A 169 -5.01 19.46 0.60
CA ALA A 169 -5.66 19.13 1.88
C ALA A 169 -6.29 17.73 1.99
N ASP A 170 -6.59 17.04 0.91
CA ASP A 170 -7.35 15.77 0.96
C ASP A 170 -6.52 14.57 0.57
N VAL A 171 -5.59 14.28 1.44
CA VAL A 171 -4.78 13.08 1.30
C VAL A 171 -5.51 11.93 1.98
N GLN A 172 -5.73 10.85 1.23
CA GLN A 172 -6.23 9.58 1.75
C GLN A 172 -5.13 8.90 2.58
N GLY A 173 -4.90 9.39 3.79
CA GLY A 173 -3.92 8.82 4.71
C GLY A 173 -4.58 7.93 5.77
N MET A 174 -3.81 6.96 6.28
CA MET A 174 -4.28 6.02 7.30
C MET A 174 -4.52 6.70 8.67
N GLU A 175 -4.03 7.93 8.87
CA GLU A 175 -4.28 8.72 10.07
C GLU A 175 -5.77 8.94 10.34
N LYS A 176 -6.58 9.16 9.29
CA LYS A 176 -8.03 9.34 9.45
C LYS A 176 -8.70 8.08 10.03
N PHE A 177 -8.24 6.91 9.62
CA PHE A 177 -8.69 5.64 10.19
C PHE A 177 -8.28 5.50 11.66
N MET A 178 -7.00 5.78 11.95
CA MET A 178 -6.47 5.69 13.32
C MET A 178 -7.18 6.66 14.26
N ASP A 179 -7.43 7.90 13.82
CA ASP A 179 -8.16 8.90 14.61
C ASP A 179 -9.62 8.48 14.88
N THR A 180 -10.30 7.92 13.87
CA THR A 180 -11.68 7.43 14.02
C THR A 180 -11.76 6.27 15.04
N MET A 181 -10.72 5.45 15.09
CA MET A 181 -10.68 4.26 15.95
C MET A 181 -10.01 4.49 17.31
N GLN A 182 -9.70 5.75 17.64
CA GLN A 182 -9.03 6.07 18.91
C GLN A 182 -9.87 5.64 20.13
N GLY A 183 -9.22 5.03 21.10
CA GLY A 183 -9.85 4.53 22.33
C GLY A 183 -10.68 3.26 22.15
N LYS A 184 -10.60 2.59 20.99
CA LYS A 184 -11.25 1.31 20.73
C LYS A 184 -10.23 0.17 20.74
N GLU A 185 -10.64 -1.00 21.23
CA GLU A 185 -9.86 -2.23 21.15
C GLU A 185 -10.23 -2.97 19.86
N PHE A 186 -9.27 -3.05 18.93
CA PHE A 186 -9.46 -3.70 17.64
C PHE A 186 -8.13 -4.11 17.02
N THR A 187 -8.19 -4.97 16.03
CA THR A 187 -7.10 -5.23 15.10
C THR A 187 -7.62 -5.10 13.67
N ALA A 188 -7.04 -4.20 12.90
CA ALA A 188 -7.22 -4.12 11.46
C ALA A 188 -6.01 -4.77 10.79
N LEU A 189 -6.25 -5.76 9.94
CA LEU A 189 -5.24 -6.47 9.16
C LEU A 189 -5.56 -6.33 7.67
N ILE A 190 -4.81 -5.52 6.98
CA ILE A 190 -4.86 -5.44 5.52
C ILE A 190 -3.82 -6.42 4.99
N ILE A 191 -4.27 -7.50 4.37
CA ILE A 191 -3.40 -8.58 3.89
C ILE A 191 -3.41 -8.66 2.38
N ALA A 192 -2.24 -8.86 1.79
CA ALA A 192 -2.01 -8.96 0.37
C ALA A 192 -1.17 -10.19 0.04
N THR A 193 -1.64 -11.00 -0.91
CA THR A 193 -0.96 -12.19 -1.44
C THR A 193 -0.49 -11.91 -2.87
N PRO A 194 0.80 -12.10 -3.19
CA PRO A 194 1.31 -11.80 -4.52
C PRO A 194 0.84 -12.81 -5.57
N TYR A 195 0.66 -12.34 -6.79
CA TYR A 195 0.40 -13.18 -7.96
C TYR A 195 1.67 -13.47 -8.75
N SER A 196 1.78 -14.71 -9.25
CA SER A 196 2.77 -15.04 -10.26
C SER A 196 2.34 -14.52 -11.64
N LYS A 197 3.31 -14.24 -12.52
CA LYS A 197 3.04 -13.74 -13.87
C LYS A 197 2.11 -14.67 -14.66
N ASP A 198 2.35 -15.98 -14.60
CA ASP A 198 1.54 -16.99 -15.33
C ASP A 198 0.05 -16.96 -14.96
N VAL A 199 -0.24 -16.56 -13.72
CA VAL A 199 -1.63 -16.43 -13.24
C VAL A 199 -2.26 -15.17 -13.78
N ILE A 200 -1.50 -14.10 -13.84
CA ILE A 200 -1.94 -12.82 -14.41
C ILE A 200 -2.31 -13.01 -15.88
N ASP A 201 -1.42 -13.63 -16.64
CA ASP A 201 -1.62 -13.88 -18.07
C ASP A 201 -2.87 -14.73 -18.32
N ARG A 202 -3.05 -15.83 -17.58
CA ARG A 202 -4.26 -16.67 -17.67
C ARG A 202 -5.53 -15.88 -17.34
N ARG A 203 -5.49 -15.02 -16.33
CA ARG A 203 -6.66 -14.24 -15.94
C ARG A 203 -7.02 -13.19 -16.99
N ILE A 204 -6.04 -12.52 -17.59
CA ILE A 204 -6.26 -11.61 -18.71
C ILE A 204 -6.92 -12.36 -19.86
N LEU A 205 -6.38 -13.51 -20.26
CA LEU A 205 -6.95 -14.35 -21.31
C LEU A 205 -8.40 -14.77 -21.01
N SER A 206 -8.68 -15.11 -19.76
CA SER A 206 -10.05 -15.48 -19.36
C SER A 206 -11.03 -14.32 -19.47
N LEU A 207 -10.64 -13.11 -19.05
CA LEU A 207 -11.46 -11.90 -19.17
C LEU A 207 -11.66 -11.51 -20.65
N GLU A 208 -10.63 -11.63 -21.48
CA GLU A 208 -10.70 -11.39 -22.91
C GLU A 208 -11.65 -12.37 -23.61
N ALA A 209 -11.62 -13.65 -23.21
CA ALA A 209 -12.53 -14.65 -23.71
C ALA A 209 -14.00 -14.34 -23.36
N ILE A 210 -14.25 -13.86 -22.13
CA ILE A 210 -15.59 -13.41 -21.70
C ILE A 210 -16.03 -12.19 -22.54
N SER A 211 -15.18 -11.16 -22.68
CA SER A 211 -15.49 -9.97 -23.48
C SER A 211 -15.78 -10.32 -24.94
N THR A 212 -14.97 -11.23 -25.52
CA THR A 212 -15.18 -11.74 -26.88
C THR A 212 -16.49 -12.51 -27.02
N ALA A 213 -16.82 -13.37 -26.05
CA ALA A 213 -18.05 -14.13 -26.04
C ALA A 213 -19.32 -13.26 -25.90
N LEU A 214 -19.22 -12.11 -25.23
CA LEU A 214 -20.29 -11.13 -25.09
C LEU A 214 -20.49 -10.27 -26.35
N SER A 215 -19.44 -10.10 -27.19
CA SER A 215 -19.46 -9.23 -28.37
C SER A 215 -20.63 -9.50 -29.34
N PRO A 216 -20.93 -10.74 -29.72
CA PRO A 216 -22.06 -11.02 -30.63
C PRO A 216 -23.44 -10.70 -30.04
N LEU A 217 -23.53 -10.60 -28.70
CA LEU A 217 -24.77 -10.32 -27.99
C LEU A 217 -25.03 -8.82 -27.81
N GLU A 218 -24.01 -7.97 -28.07
CA GLU A 218 -24.12 -6.53 -27.96
C GLU A 218 -24.97 -5.89 -29.03
N GLN A 219 -24.90 -6.41 -30.27
CA GLN A 219 -25.62 -5.88 -31.42
C GLN A 219 -26.56 -6.93 -32.00
N ILE A 220 -27.85 -6.63 -32.00
CA ILE A 220 -28.86 -7.44 -32.63
C ILE A 220 -29.29 -6.73 -33.91
N SER A 221 -28.97 -7.33 -35.04
CA SER A 221 -29.44 -6.84 -36.35
C SER A 221 -30.75 -7.50 -36.72
N VAL A 222 -31.83 -6.72 -36.82
CA VAL A 222 -33.14 -7.18 -37.29
C VAL A 222 -33.25 -6.84 -38.77
N HIS A 223 -33.23 -7.84 -39.63
CA HIS A 223 -33.50 -7.68 -41.04
C HIS A 223 -35.01 -7.95 -41.29
N ASP A 224 -35.73 -6.90 -41.67
CA ASP A 224 -37.15 -6.99 -42.05
C ASP A 224 -37.28 -7.29 -43.56
N THR A 225 -36.82 -8.43 -43.97
CA THR A 225 -37.19 -9.10 -45.21
C THR A 225 -37.52 -10.54 -44.85
N GLN A 226 -38.69 -11.01 -45.30
CA GLN A 226 -39.14 -12.40 -45.09
C GLN A 226 -37.93 -13.35 -45.12
N SER A 227 -37.56 -13.86 -43.92
CA SER A 227 -36.58 -14.89 -43.70
C SER A 227 -35.09 -14.54 -43.89
N GLN A 228 -34.50 -13.87 -42.94
CA GLN A 228 -33.16 -14.26 -42.41
C GLN A 228 -32.76 -13.31 -41.28
N SER A 229 -33.28 -13.54 -40.08
CA SER A 229 -32.53 -13.16 -38.89
C SER A 229 -31.22 -13.96 -38.90
N THR A 230 -30.08 -13.36 -38.69
CA THR A 230 -28.86 -14.10 -38.30
C THR A 230 -29.20 -14.76 -36.97
N ALA A 231 -29.86 -15.92 -37.04
CA ALA A 231 -30.26 -16.64 -35.85
C ALA A 231 -29.00 -17.17 -35.20
N LEU A 232 -28.70 -16.68 -34.00
CA LEU A 232 -27.86 -17.44 -33.10
C LEU A 232 -28.44 -18.87 -33.10
N THR A 233 -27.69 -19.83 -33.53
CA THR A 233 -28.11 -21.22 -33.46
C THR A 233 -27.98 -21.73 -32.03
N ASP A 234 -28.77 -22.72 -31.65
CA ASP A 234 -28.63 -23.35 -30.33
C ASP A 234 -27.19 -23.81 -30.05
N THR A 235 -26.49 -24.28 -31.08
CA THR A 235 -25.06 -24.66 -30.98
C THR A 235 -24.16 -23.46 -30.65
N THR A 236 -24.39 -22.31 -31.27
CA THR A 236 -23.65 -21.10 -30.99
C THR A 236 -23.92 -20.58 -29.57
N ALA A 237 -25.20 -20.61 -29.15
CA ALA A 237 -25.59 -20.23 -27.80
C ALA A 237 -24.96 -21.13 -26.73
N GLN A 238 -24.93 -22.44 -26.97
CA GLN A 238 -24.25 -23.40 -26.08
C GLN A 238 -22.75 -23.17 -26.03
N THR A 239 -22.10 -22.92 -27.18
CA THR A 239 -20.66 -22.64 -27.24
C THR A 239 -20.31 -21.36 -26.47
N LEU A 240 -21.06 -20.27 -26.66
CA LEU A 240 -20.87 -19.00 -25.94
C LEU A 240 -21.08 -19.18 -24.43
N SER A 241 -22.15 -19.88 -24.04
CA SER A 241 -22.44 -20.19 -22.64
C SER A 241 -21.34 -21.03 -22.00
N GLN A 242 -20.83 -22.04 -22.70
CA GLN A 242 -19.74 -22.88 -22.22
C GLN A 242 -18.42 -22.09 -22.11
N THR A 243 -18.12 -21.25 -23.09
CA THR A 243 -16.92 -20.37 -23.05
C THR A 243 -16.99 -19.42 -21.87
N ILE A 244 -18.11 -18.74 -21.66
CA ILE A 244 -18.31 -17.82 -20.53
C ILE A 244 -18.16 -18.58 -19.20
N SER A 245 -18.81 -19.74 -19.06
CA SER A 245 -18.75 -20.53 -17.82
C SER A 245 -17.32 -21.00 -17.51
N ASN A 246 -16.60 -21.52 -18.51
CA ASN A 246 -15.22 -21.98 -18.34
C ASN A 246 -14.30 -20.80 -17.99
N SER A 247 -14.43 -19.68 -18.68
CA SER A 247 -13.60 -18.49 -18.45
C SER A 247 -13.86 -17.86 -17.08
N ILE A 248 -15.11 -17.84 -16.62
CA ILE A 248 -15.45 -17.42 -15.26
C ILE A 248 -14.80 -18.39 -14.24
N SER A 249 -14.92 -19.70 -14.45
CA SER A 249 -14.31 -20.69 -13.56
C SER A 249 -12.80 -20.55 -13.48
N GLU A 250 -12.14 -20.27 -14.58
CA GLU A 250 -10.70 -20.03 -14.64
C GLU A 250 -10.30 -18.69 -13.98
N ALA A 251 -11.10 -17.64 -14.18
CA ALA A 251 -10.91 -16.36 -13.51
C ALA A 251 -11.14 -16.43 -11.99
N TYR A 252 -11.99 -17.35 -11.53
CA TYR A 252 -12.17 -17.63 -10.09
C TYR A 252 -11.13 -18.58 -9.52
N SER A 253 -10.34 -19.26 -10.34
CA SER A 253 -9.39 -20.25 -9.85
C SER A 253 -8.48 -19.62 -8.81
N VAL A 254 -8.51 -20.16 -7.59
CA VAL A 254 -7.67 -19.70 -6.49
C VAL A 254 -6.27 -20.18 -6.75
N THR A 255 -5.40 -19.29 -7.13
CA THR A 255 -3.97 -19.52 -7.13
C THR A 255 -3.48 -19.35 -5.72
N ASN A 256 -3.08 -20.44 -5.09
CA ASN A 256 -2.45 -20.35 -3.78
C ASN A 256 -0.95 -20.52 -3.90
N SER A 257 -0.24 -19.50 -3.57
CA SER A 257 1.19 -19.57 -3.56
C SER A 257 1.74 -20.33 -2.35
N ASN A 258 1.06 -20.40 -1.17
CA ASN A 258 1.83 -20.73 0.03
C ASN A 258 1.08 -21.26 1.26
N GLY A 259 -0.17 -21.63 1.16
CA GLY A 259 -0.90 -22.14 2.30
C GLY A 259 -1.23 -23.64 2.16
N VAL A 260 -0.94 -24.42 3.16
CA VAL A 260 -1.48 -25.77 3.30
C VAL A 260 -2.76 -25.68 4.11
N PHE A 261 -3.91 -25.84 3.46
CA PHE A 261 -5.22 -25.82 4.12
C PHE A 261 -5.81 -27.23 4.20
N SER A 262 -6.47 -27.55 5.30
CA SER A 262 -7.21 -28.80 5.48
C SER A 262 -8.67 -28.53 5.76
N SER A 263 -9.58 -29.28 5.12
CA SER A 263 -10.98 -29.32 5.52
C SER A 263 -11.18 -30.40 6.59
N SER A 264 -11.67 -30.04 7.73
CA SER A 264 -12.10 -30.95 8.79
C SER A 264 -13.60 -31.17 8.65
N GLY A 265 -13.99 -32.10 7.79
CA GLY A 265 -15.39 -32.45 7.66
C GLY A 265 -15.62 -33.52 6.59
N ASN A 266 -16.04 -34.71 7.02
CA ASN A 266 -16.49 -35.82 6.20
C ASN A 266 -15.64 -36.20 4.96
N GLY A 267 -14.45 -36.71 5.18
CA GLY A 267 -13.78 -37.61 4.24
C GLY A 267 -13.08 -37.00 3.02
N ASN A 268 -13.05 -35.68 2.87
CA ASN A 268 -12.36 -35.01 1.76
C ASN A 268 -11.25 -34.11 2.29
N ALA A 269 -10.02 -34.62 2.40
CA ALA A 269 -8.84 -33.80 2.65
C ALA A 269 -8.37 -33.16 1.35
N PHE A 270 -8.30 -31.84 1.31
CA PHE A 270 -7.67 -31.09 0.22
C PHE A 270 -6.30 -30.60 0.69
N THR A 271 -5.26 -31.05 0.03
CA THR A 271 -3.91 -30.58 0.29
C THR A 271 -3.54 -29.60 -0.82
N ILE A 272 -3.32 -28.35 -0.48
CA ILE A 272 -2.83 -27.33 -1.39
C ILE A 272 -1.32 -27.27 -1.20
N THR A 273 -0.57 -27.79 -2.17
CA THR A 273 0.90 -27.86 -2.13
C THR A 273 1.52 -26.53 -2.57
N PRO A 274 2.54 -26.02 -1.87
CA PRO A 274 3.23 -24.80 -2.24
C PRO A 274 4.29 -25.11 -3.30
N LEU A 275 3.93 -25.06 -4.54
CA LEU A 275 4.87 -24.99 -5.65
C LEU A 275 4.23 -24.01 -6.61
N GLY A 276 4.88 -22.89 -6.87
CA GLY A 276 4.50 -21.76 -7.72
C GLY A 276 3.85 -22.07 -9.08
N LEU A 277 3.11 -23.12 -9.17
CA LEU A 277 2.36 -23.68 -10.29
C LEU A 277 0.98 -24.01 -9.77
N GLY A 278 -0.02 -23.55 -10.44
CA GLY A 278 -1.45 -23.63 -10.16
C GLY A 278 -1.93 -24.77 -9.28
N ILE A 279 -2.95 -24.49 -8.49
CA ILE A 279 -3.58 -25.45 -7.59
C ILE A 279 -3.99 -26.71 -8.36
N SER A 280 -3.29 -27.81 -8.14
CA SER A 280 -3.77 -29.12 -8.55
C SER A 280 -4.59 -29.71 -7.39
N PHE A 281 -5.91 -29.78 -7.56
CA PHE A 281 -6.77 -30.51 -6.63
C PHE A 281 -6.60 -32.01 -6.86
N GLN A 282 -5.85 -32.67 -5.99
CA GLN A 282 -5.91 -34.13 -5.92
C GLN A 282 -7.04 -34.53 -4.94
N LYS A 283 -8.17 -34.94 -5.54
CA LYS A 283 -9.19 -35.68 -4.80
C LYS A 283 -8.62 -37.06 -4.53
N GLN A 284 -8.16 -37.31 -3.34
CA GLN A 284 -7.82 -38.66 -2.90
C GLN A 284 -9.14 -39.41 -2.62
N GLN A 285 -9.69 -40.03 -3.68
CA GLN A 285 -10.75 -41.00 -3.56
C GLN A 285 -10.07 -42.35 -3.30
N ALA A 286 -10.25 -42.89 -2.13
CA ALA A 286 -10.06 -44.31 -1.94
C ALA A 286 -11.14 -45.01 -2.79
N ASN A 287 -10.67 -45.86 -3.73
CA ASN A 287 -11.40 -46.73 -4.64
C ASN A 287 -12.07 -46.14 -5.86
N GLY A 288 -11.43 -46.34 -6.99
CA GLY A 288 -12.02 -46.89 -8.21
C GLY A 288 -12.79 -45.92 -9.10
N MET A 289 -12.26 -45.77 -10.30
CA MET A 289 -12.86 -45.33 -11.56
C MET A 289 -12.82 -43.84 -11.93
N GLN A 290 -12.11 -43.66 -13.01
CA GLN A 290 -12.12 -42.62 -14.04
C GLN A 290 -13.34 -41.70 -14.07
N ALA A 291 -13.09 -40.40 -14.08
CA ALA A 291 -13.65 -39.49 -15.10
C ALA A 291 -13.06 -38.07 -14.85
N GLY A 292 -12.37 -37.56 -15.86
CA GLY A 292 -12.17 -36.12 -16.01
C GLY A 292 -13.56 -35.46 -16.10
N ARG A 293 -13.92 -34.72 -15.06
CA ARG A 293 -15.07 -33.83 -15.08
C ARG A 293 -14.59 -32.45 -14.65
N SER A 294 -14.54 -31.54 -15.59
CA SER A 294 -14.54 -30.12 -15.35
C SER A 294 -15.70 -29.82 -14.39
N VAL A 295 -15.37 -29.28 -13.21
CA VAL A 295 -16.37 -28.87 -12.23
C VAL A 295 -16.93 -27.54 -12.71
N GLY A 296 -18.02 -27.58 -13.43
CA GLY A 296 -18.85 -26.41 -13.67
C GLY A 296 -19.52 -26.01 -12.36
N ILE A 297 -19.31 -24.76 -11.94
CA ILE A 297 -20.03 -24.18 -10.82
C ILE A 297 -21.48 -23.99 -11.27
N SER A 298 -22.36 -24.90 -10.88
CA SER A 298 -23.78 -24.71 -11.07
C SER A 298 -24.31 -23.90 -9.89
N TYR A 299 -24.49 -22.60 -10.06
CA TYR A 299 -25.31 -21.82 -9.18
C TYR A 299 -26.78 -22.17 -9.38
N GLY A 300 -27.24 -23.18 -8.66
CA GLY A 300 -28.65 -23.48 -8.57
C GLY A 300 -29.36 -22.46 -7.71
N ARG A 301 -29.72 -21.32 -8.27
CA ARG A 301 -30.78 -20.50 -7.73
C ARG A 301 -31.88 -20.38 -8.80
N GLN A 302 -32.95 -21.09 -8.56
CA GLN A 302 -34.22 -20.85 -9.19
C GLN A 302 -34.69 -19.44 -8.82
N SER A 303 -34.40 -18.47 -9.65
CA SER A 303 -35.16 -17.23 -9.69
C SER A 303 -35.62 -17.03 -11.10
N GLY A 304 -36.83 -17.52 -11.35
CA GLY A 304 -37.62 -17.05 -12.47
C GLY A 304 -37.85 -15.56 -12.25
N SER A 305 -37.12 -14.73 -12.93
CA SER A 305 -37.54 -13.37 -13.17
C SER A 305 -37.25 -13.06 -14.63
N ALA A 306 -38.30 -12.63 -15.25
CA ALA A 306 -38.36 -12.13 -16.59
C ALA A 306 -37.13 -11.28 -16.93
N ILE A 307 -36.62 -11.49 -18.13
CA ILE A 307 -35.76 -10.56 -18.85
C ILE A 307 -36.34 -9.16 -18.63
N GLY A 308 -35.73 -8.38 -17.76
CA GLY A 308 -36.12 -7.01 -17.56
C GLY A 308 -36.09 -6.29 -18.89
N LYS A 309 -37.07 -5.45 -19.13
CA LYS A 309 -37.11 -4.59 -20.30
C LYS A 309 -35.78 -3.88 -20.43
N ALA A 310 -34.93 -4.34 -21.36
CA ALA A 310 -33.75 -3.61 -21.76
C ALA A 310 -34.22 -2.30 -22.38
N ASP A 311 -33.73 -1.17 -21.87
CA ASP A 311 -33.89 0.11 -22.53
C ASP A 311 -33.13 0.06 -23.86
N MET A 312 -33.85 -0.20 -24.93
CA MET A 312 -33.34 -0.28 -26.29
C MET A 312 -33.32 1.13 -26.90
N THR A 313 -32.15 1.67 -27.13
CA THR A 313 -31.98 2.87 -27.94
C THR A 313 -31.71 2.49 -29.39
N SER A 314 -32.62 2.85 -30.29
CA SER A 314 -32.47 2.60 -31.72
C SER A 314 -31.69 3.72 -32.42
N THR A 315 -30.64 3.35 -33.14
CA THR A 315 -29.89 4.30 -33.98
C THR A 315 -29.66 3.75 -35.39
N ALA A 316 -30.00 4.54 -36.37
CA ALA A 316 -29.67 4.56 -37.79
C ALA A 316 -30.54 3.71 -38.75
N LEU A 317 -31.30 4.46 -39.54
CA LEU A 317 -31.91 4.03 -40.79
C LEU A 317 -30.93 4.25 -41.96
N GLN A 318 -30.42 3.20 -42.55
CA GLN A 318 -29.65 3.32 -43.82
C GLN A 318 -30.55 2.91 -44.99
N LYS A 319 -30.77 3.87 -45.90
CA LYS A 319 -31.60 3.68 -47.08
C LYS A 319 -30.71 3.31 -48.28
N SER A 320 -30.83 2.07 -48.76
CA SER A 320 -30.20 1.60 -50.01
C SER A 320 -31.18 1.70 -51.14
N THR A 321 -30.77 2.36 -52.26
CA THR A 321 -31.52 2.50 -53.49
C THR A 321 -31.26 1.34 -54.43
N GLY A 322 -31.98 0.26 -54.22
CA GLY A 322 -32.10 -0.89 -55.10
C GLY A 322 -33.49 -1.50 -54.88
N SER A 323 -34.06 -2.15 -55.87
CA SER A 323 -35.47 -2.56 -55.96
C SER A 323 -36.01 -3.53 -54.88
N SER A 324 -35.28 -3.78 -53.83
CA SER A 324 -35.73 -4.35 -52.56
C SER A 324 -35.30 -3.43 -51.43
N ARG A 325 -36.26 -2.83 -50.71
CA ARG A 325 -36.00 -2.07 -49.51
C ARG A 325 -35.69 -3.02 -48.34
N THR A 326 -34.44 -3.20 -48.03
CA THR A 326 -34.02 -3.87 -46.77
C THR A 326 -33.85 -2.81 -45.70
N ILE A 327 -34.70 -2.83 -44.69
CA ILE A 327 -34.54 -1.98 -43.51
C ILE A 327 -33.68 -2.79 -42.53
N VAL A 328 -32.43 -2.37 -42.31
CA VAL A 328 -31.57 -2.94 -41.29
C VAL A 328 -31.70 -2.04 -40.06
N ARG A 329 -32.30 -2.57 -39.01
CA ARG A 329 -32.37 -1.91 -37.70
C ARG A 329 -31.37 -2.60 -36.79
N THR A 330 -30.34 -1.89 -36.37
CA THR A 330 -29.38 -2.39 -35.39
C THR A 330 -29.77 -1.84 -34.03
N GLU A 331 -30.08 -2.72 -33.11
CA GLU A 331 -30.37 -2.39 -31.70
C GLU A 331 -29.18 -2.80 -30.85
N THR A 332 -28.72 -1.90 -29.98
CA THR A 332 -27.61 -2.17 -29.07
C THR A 332 -28.15 -2.56 -27.70
N ASN A 333 -27.72 -3.69 -27.19
CA ASN A 333 -28.01 -4.09 -25.82
C ASN A 333 -27.06 -3.37 -24.85
N LYS A 334 -27.59 -2.33 -24.22
CA LYS A 334 -26.81 -1.46 -23.36
C LYS A 334 -26.26 -2.18 -22.12
N GLU A 335 -26.98 -3.16 -21.56
CA GLU A 335 -26.50 -3.94 -20.42
C GLU A 335 -25.23 -4.73 -20.77
N ILE A 336 -25.21 -5.37 -21.93
CA ILE A 336 -24.02 -6.11 -22.40
C ILE A 336 -22.87 -5.16 -22.73
N GLN A 337 -23.18 -4.01 -23.32
CA GLN A 337 -22.20 -2.97 -23.59
C GLN A 337 -21.53 -2.49 -22.30
N ASP A 338 -22.31 -2.21 -21.27
CA ASP A 338 -21.80 -1.77 -19.95
C ASP A 338 -20.94 -2.87 -19.29
N LEU A 339 -21.33 -4.13 -19.40
CA LEU A 339 -20.53 -5.26 -18.89
C LEU A 339 -19.19 -5.37 -19.63
N ARG A 340 -19.18 -5.23 -20.96
CA ARG A 340 -17.94 -5.24 -21.77
C ARG A 340 -17.04 -4.08 -21.42
N VAL A 341 -17.56 -2.87 -21.28
CA VAL A 341 -16.78 -1.70 -20.85
C VAL A 341 -16.11 -1.94 -19.50
N LYS A 342 -16.80 -2.56 -18.54
CA LYS A 342 -16.22 -2.93 -17.26
C LYS A 342 -15.12 -3.98 -17.38
N LEU A 343 -15.33 -5.01 -18.20
CA LEU A 343 -14.32 -6.04 -18.49
C LEU A 343 -13.07 -5.42 -19.13
N ASP A 344 -13.24 -4.56 -20.14
CA ASP A 344 -12.14 -3.91 -20.82
C ASP A 344 -11.33 -2.99 -19.90
N LYS A 345 -12.00 -2.27 -18.99
CA LYS A 345 -11.34 -1.52 -17.92
C LYS A 345 -10.52 -2.43 -16.99
N GLN A 346 -11.05 -3.59 -16.61
CA GLN A 346 -10.30 -4.55 -15.78
C GLN A 346 -9.09 -5.11 -16.54
N ILE A 347 -9.26 -5.49 -17.81
CA ILE A 347 -8.17 -6.01 -18.66
C ILE A 347 -7.05 -4.97 -18.78
N SER A 348 -7.40 -3.71 -19.10
CA SER A 348 -6.43 -2.61 -19.21
C SER A 348 -5.66 -2.42 -17.92
N ARG A 349 -6.34 -2.42 -16.78
CA ARG A 349 -5.74 -2.30 -15.45
C ARG A 349 -4.77 -3.44 -15.12
N LEU A 350 -5.14 -4.68 -15.47
CA LEU A 350 -4.28 -5.84 -15.27
C LEU A 350 -3.03 -5.78 -16.16
N ARG A 351 -3.15 -5.34 -17.41
CA ARG A 351 -2.02 -5.16 -18.32
C ARG A 351 -1.06 -4.05 -17.86
N GLU A 352 -1.59 -2.91 -17.41
CA GLU A 352 -0.76 -1.83 -16.84
C GLU A 352 0.03 -2.28 -15.62
N SER A 353 -0.45 -3.27 -14.90
CA SER A 353 0.16 -3.76 -13.67
C SER A 353 1.26 -4.80 -13.87
N GLU A 354 1.50 -5.30 -15.08
CA GLU A 354 2.56 -6.30 -15.34
C GLU A 354 3.94 -5.86 -14.82
N SER A 355 4.21 -4.54 -14.86
CA SER A 355 5.46 -3.97 -14.36
C SER A 355 5.47 -3.67 -12.86
N GLN A 356 4.29 -3.57 -12.22
CA GLN A 356 4.15 -3.12 -10.83
C GLN A 356 3.86 -4.27 -9.85
N GLY A 357 3.62 -5.46 -10.35
CA GLY A 357 3.14 -6.61 -9.59
C GLY A 357 1.65 -6.54 -9.29
N LEU A 358 1.03 -7.71 -9.18
CA LEU A 358 -0.37 -7.87 -8.78
C LEU A 358 -0.48 -8.59 -7.45
N TRP A 359 -1.52 -8.25 -6.73
CA TRP A 359 -1.79 -8.76 -5.40
C TRP A 359 -3.27 -9.05 -5.22
N ASP A 360 -3.59 -10.14 -4.52
CA ASP A 360 -4.90 -10.33 -3.90
C ASP A 360 -4.92 -9.62 -2.57
N CYS A 361 -5.81 -8.66 -2.36
CA CYS A 361 -5.82 -7.86 -1.15
C CYS A 361 -7.22 -7.74 -0.55
N CYS A 362 -7.29 -7.88 0.78
CA CYS A 362 -8.50 -7.66 1.57
C CYS A 362 -8.13 -7.03 2.93
N GLY A 363 -9.01 -6.20 3.45
CA GLY A 363 -8.91 -5.67 4.80
C GLY A 363 -9.81 -6.45 5.76
N TYR A 364 -9.25 -6.98 6.85
CA TYR A 364 -9.97 -7.68 7.92
C TYR A 364 -9.93 -6.87 9.20
N PHE A 365 -11.06 -6.76 9.87
CA PHE A 365 -11.25 -5.95 11.08
C PHE A 365 -11.83 -6.81 12.19
N ILE A 366 -11.12 -6.93 13.29
CA ILE A 366 -11.41 -7.88 14.36
C ILE A 366 -11.56 -7.11 15.67
N SER A 367 -12.66 -7.34 16.37
CA SER A 367 -12.92 -6.76 17.70
C SER A 367 -13.83 -7.67 18.51
N ASN A 368 -13.87 -7.49 19.83
CA ASN A 368 -14.85 -8.14 20.70
C ASN A 368 -16.23 -7.45 20.60
N ALA A 369 -16.28 -6.20 20.12
CA ALA A 369 -17.49 -5.41 20.01
C ALA A 369 -17.95 -5.28 18.55
N ASN A 370 -19.20 -5.61 18.28
CA ASN A 370 -19.78 -5.58 16.95
C ASN A 370 -19.80 -4.17 16.32
N ASP A 371 -20.17 -3.17 17.11
CA ASP A 371 -20.20 -1.77 16.70
C ASP A 371 -18.79 -1.28 16.28
N THR A 372 -17.77 -1.64 17.02
CA THR A 372 -16.37 -1.31 16.71
C THR A 372 -15.95 -1.91 15.37
N THR A 373 -16.31 -3.17 15.10
CA THR A 373 -16.02 -3.83 13.82
C THR A 373 -16.75 -3.16 12.66
N ILE A 374 -18.02 -2.81 12.83
CA ILE A 374 -18.83 -2.11 11.82
C ILE A 374 -18.22 -0.73 11.50
N VAL A 375 -17.85 0.04 12.52
CA VAL A 375 -17.21 1.35 12.34
C VAL A 375 -15.88 1.21 11.62
N ALA A 376 -15.04 0.24 12.03
CA ALA A 376 -13.74 0.00 11.42
C ALA A 376 -13.85 -0.35 9.93
N THR A 377 -14.75 -1.29 9.57
CA THR A 377 -14.95 -1.72 8.17
C THR A 377 -15.44 -0.58 7.29
N ASN A 378 -16.44 0.18 7.75
CA ASN A 378 -17.00 1.28 6.96
C ASN A 378 -16.05 2.47 6.85
N SER A 379 -15.33 2.81 7.92
CA SER A 379 -14.30 3.86 7.90
C SER A 379 -13.20 3.52 6.92
N PHE A 380 -12.66 2.32 6.97
CA PHE A 380 -11.62 1.88 6.03
C PHE A 380 -12.12 1.93 4.58
N ARG A 381 -13.30 1.35 4.29
CA ARG A 381 -13.89 1.43 2.95
C ARG A 381 -14.00 2.87 2.46
N SER A 382 -14.51 3.78 3.31
CA SER A 382 -14.66 5.19 2.95
C SER A 382 -13.33 5.89 2.63
N ILE A 383 -12.24 5.49 3.28
CA ILE A 383 -10.92 6.09 3.05
C ILE A 383 -10.30 5.59 1.74
N VAL A 384 -10.45 4.30 1.42
CA VAL A 384 -9.82 3.71 0.23
C VAL A 384 -10.65 3.86 -1.05
N THR A 385 -11.95 4.16 -0.95
CA THR A 385 -12.82 4.43 -2.10
C THR A 385 -12.74 5.91 -2.51
N GLY A 386 -12.54 6.15 -3.79
CA GLY A 386 -12.50 7.49 -4.41
C GLY A 386 -13.55 7.64 -5.52
N ASP A 387 -13.33 8.59 -6.42
CA ASP A 387 -14.30 8.98 -7.45
C ASP A 387 -14.42 7.98 -8.61
N ASN A 388 -13.40 7.15 -8.86
CA ASN A 388 -13.35 6.18 -9.95
C ASN A 388 -13.44 4.72 -9.44
N THR A 389 -14.52 4.38 -8.73
CA THR A 389 -14.75 3.04 -8.16
C THR A 389 -15.53 2.09 -9.09
N ASP A 390 -15.74 2.46 -10.35
CA ASP A 390 -16.64 1.74 -11.29
C ASP A 390 -16.09 0.40 -11.79
N VAL A 391 -14.83 0.08 -11.50
CA VAL A 391 -14.19 -1.15 -12.03
C VAL A 391 -14.73 -2.39 -11.35
N GLU A 392 -14.95 -2.34 -10.05
CA GLU A 392 -15.39 -3.45 -9.23
C GLU A 392 -16.20 -2.96 -8.03
N GLN A 393 -17.27 -3.65 -7.68
CA GLN A 393 -18.08 -3.28 -6.53
C GLN A 393 -17.35 -3.59 -5.23
N SER A 394 -17.37 -2.66 -4.26
CA SER A 394 -16.87 -2.93 -2.91
C SER A 394 -17.85 -3.80 -2.14
N VAL A 395 -17.34 -4.83 -1.45
CA VAL A 395 -18.13 -5.74 -0.63
C VAL A 395 -17.66 -5.66 0.81
N ILE A 396 -18.62 -5.64 1.74
CA ILE A 396 -18.40 -5.79 3.17
C ILE A 396 -19.14 -7.02 3.64
N ASP A 397 -18.42 -7.93 4.27
CA ASP A 397 -18.99 -9.08 4.96
C ASP A 397 -18.68 -9.02 6.45
N LEU A 398 -19.61 -9.53 7.29
CA LEU A 398 -19.52 -9.45 8.73
C LEU A 398 -19.89 -10.80 9.36
N TRP A 399 -18.93 -11.43 10.03
CA TRP A 399 -19.13 -12.63 10.83
C TRP A 399 -19.33 -12.24 12.28
N GLN A 400 -20.53 -12.49 12.78
CA GLN A 400 -20.91 -12.20 14.16
C GLN A 400 -21.09 -13.52 14.92
N PRO A 401 -20.66 -13.58 16.18
CA PRO A 401 -20.97 -14.71 17.04
C PRO A 401 -22.49 -14.76 17.28
N THR A 402 -23.09 -15.91 17.01
CA THR A 402 -24.49 -16.17 17.38
C THR A 402 -24.60 -16.48 18.87
N ARG A 403 -25.81 -16.34 19.44
CA ARG A 403 -26.04 -16.57 20.88
C ARG A 403 -25.62 -17.97 21.30
N PRO A 404 -25.12 -18.17 22.55
CA PRO A 404 -24.80 -19.48 23.09
C PRO A 404 -26.04 -20.40 23.02
N GLY A 405 -25.91 -21.54 22.32
CA GLY A 405 -26.99 -22.50 22.12
C GLY A 405 -27.42 -22.70 20.66
N ASP A 406 -27.10 -21.79 19.77
CA ASP A 406 -27.23 -22.01 18.33
C ASP A 406 -26.06 -22.86 17.85
N LEU A 407 -26.32 -24.13 17.55
CA LEU A 407 -25.37 -25.09 16.96
C LEU A 407 -24.95 -24.72 15.53
N ASN A 408 -24.80 -23.45 15.24
CA ASN A 408 -24.50 -22.96 13.91
C ASN A 408 -22.99 -23.03 13.65
N SER A 409 -22.65 -23.52 12.48
CA SER A 409 -21.31 -23.59 11.88
C SER A 409 -20.50 -22.28 11.90
N ASN A 410 -21.11 -21.16 12.27
CA ASN A 410 -20.50 -19.82 12.31
C ASN A 410 -19.38 -19.70 13.35
N HIS A 411 -19.48 -20.38 14.49
CA HIS A 411 -18.44 -20.33 15.52
C HIS A 411 -17.12 -20.93 15.02
N GLN A 412 -17.20 -22.09 14.36
CA GLN A 412 -16.01 -22.73 13.79
C GLN A 412 -15.41 -21.89 12.66
N ASN A 413 -16.26 -21.29 11.83
CA ASN A 413 -15.80 -20.41 10.77
C ASN A 413 -15.09 -19.15 11.32
N ILE A 414 -15.63 -18.52 12.35
CA ILE A 414 -14.98 -17.35 13.00
C ILE A 414 -13.64 -17.78 13.62
N GLN A 415 -13.57 -18.93 14.25
CA GLN A 415 -12.34 -19.45 14.81
C GLN A 415 -11.30 -19.73 13.73
N ASN A 416 -11.65 -20.49 12.70
CA ASN A 416 -10.75 -20.78 11.58
C ASN A 416 -10.29 -19.48 10.88
N LEU A 417 -11.19 -18.51 10.73
CA LEU A 417 -10.91 -17.20 10.14
C LEU A 417 -9.89 -16.42 10.98
N THR A 418 -10.14 -16.28 12.28
CA THR A 418 -9.25 -15.55 13.19
C THR A 418 -7.90 -16.26 13.36
N ASP A 419 -7.89 -17.58 13.41
CA ASP A 419 -6.66 -18.37 13.50
C ASP A 419 -5.82 -18.23 12.23
N THR A 420 -6.46 -18.28 11.04
CA THR A 420 -5.77 -18.09 9.76
C THR A 420 -5.17 -16.68 9.65
N LEU A 421 -5.93 -15.65 10.02
CA LEU A 421 -5.46 -14.26 10.02
C LEU A 421 -4.32 -14.06 11.03
N SER A 422 -4.38 -14.71 12.20
CA SER A 422 -3.30 -14.65 13.20
C SER A 422 -1.97 -15.24 12.72
N MET A 423 -2.00 -16.00 11.64
CA MET A 423 -0.82 -16.56 10.98
C MET A 423 -0.35 -15.71 9.79
N GLY A 424 -0.96 -14.53 9.56
CA GLY A 424 -0.62 -13.67 8.45
C GLY A 424 -0.93 -14.28 7.08
N VAL A 425 -1.96 -15.14 7.01
CA VAL A 425 -2.40 -15.83 5.80
C VAL A 425 -3.82 -15.38 5.44
N ALA A 426 -4.06 -15.18 4.16
CA ALA A 426 -5.38 -14.83 3.65
C ALA A 426 -6.32 -16.06 3.74
N PRO A 427 -7.53 -15.92 4.29
CA PRO A 427 -8.46 -17.03 4.46
C PRO A 427 -8.97 -17.57 3.13
N VAL A 428 -9.29 -18.87 3.09
CA VAL A 428 -9.94 -19.52 1.96
C VAL A 428 -11.30 -20.02 2.40
N PHE A 429 -12.31 -19.67 1.63
CA PHE A 429 -13.71 -20.00 1.86
C PHE A 429 -14.11 -21.14 0.91
N TYR A 430 -14.76 -22.14 1.43
CA TYR A 430 -15.28 -23.25 0.66
C TYR A 430 -16.80 -23.13 0.51
N VAL A 431 -17.24 -22.79 -0.69
CA VAL A 431 -18.65 -22.61 -1.01
C VAL A 431 -19.04 -23.62 -2.06
N GLY A 432 -19.99 -24.49 -1.74
CA GLY A 432 -20.38 -25.58 -2.64
C GLY A 432 -19.23 -26.57 -2.82
N ASN A 433 -18.65 -26.65 -4.01
CA ASN A 433 -17.57 -27.58 -4.35
C ASN A 433 -16.27 -26.89 -4.77
N ALA A 434 -16.11 -25.59 -4.51
CA ALA A 434 -14.94 -24.84 -4.94
C ALA A 434 -14.40 -23.93 -3.85
N PRO A 435 -13.06 -23.85 -3.67
CA PRO A 435 -12.45 -22.87 -2.81
C PRO A 435 -12.50 -21.49 -3.48
N GLN A 436 -12.81 -20.48 -2.68
CA GLN A 436 -12.92 -19.08 -3.12
C GLN A 436 -12.22 -18.17 -2.11
N ARG A 437 -11.90 -16.97 -2.53
CA ARG A 437 -11.30 -15.92 -1.71
C ARG A 437 -12.13 -14.66 -1.75
N MET A 438 -11.98 -13.85 -0.71
CA MET A 438 -12.69 -12.59 -0.56
C MET A 438 -11.91 -11.39 -1.11
N GLU A 439 -10.69 -11.58 -1.50
CA GLU A 439 -9.78 -10.53 -1.92
C GLU A 439 -10.20 -9.89 -3.25
N SER A 440 -9.83 -8.61 -3.41
CA SER A 440 -9.80 -7.92 -4.70
C SER A 440 -8.41 -7.99 -5.29
N ILE A 441 -8.32 -8.12 -6.60
CA ILE A 441 -7.05 -7.98 -7.30
C ILE A 441 -6.69 -6.51 -7.40
N VAL A 442 -5.52 -6.18 -6.88
CA VAL A 442 -5.00 -4.82 -6.86
C VAL A 442 -3.59 -4.76 -7.46
N THR A 443 -3.30 -3.67 -8.15
CA THR A 443 -1.95 -3.36 -8.64
C THR A 443 -1.06 -2.89 -7.49
N GLY A 444 0.26 -2.88 -7.67
CA GLY A 444 1.18 -2.35 -6.66
C GLY A 444 0.87 -0.91 -6.24
N LYS A 445 0.40 -0.07 -7.18
CA LYS A 445 -0.03 1.31 -6.91
C LYS A 445 -1.34 1.35 -6.09
N GLU A 446 -2.27 0.49 -6.40
CA GLU A 446 -3.52 0.36 -5.64
C GLU A 446 -3.26 -0.21 -4.24
N LEU A 447 -2.37 -1.21 -4.11
CA LEU A 447 -1.96 -1.76 -2.83
C LEU A 447 -1.35 -0.68 -1.92
N SER A 448 -0.53 0.21 -2.47
CA SER A 448 0.07 1.30 -1.71
C SER A 448 -0.96 2.31 -1.17
N ARG A 449 -2.18 2.33 -1.70
CA ARG A 449 -3.31 3.10 -1.15
C ARG A 449 -4.04 2.34 -0.05
N MET A 450 -4.21 1.01 -0.19
CA MET A 450 -4.81 0.18 0.85
C MET A 450 -3.92 0.05 2.08
N MET A 451 -2.62 -0.13 1.86
CA MET A 451 -1.60 -0.25 2.89
C MET A 451 -0.73 1.03 2.92
N ASN A 452 -1.39 2.17 3.10
CA ASN A 452 -0.73 3.48 3.13
C ASN A 452 -0.20 3.81 4.52
N LEU A 453 0.81 4.67 4.56
CA LEU A 453 1.35 5.21 5.81
C LEU A 453 0.59 6.48 6.23
N PRO A 454 0.47 6.75 7.54
CA PRO A 454 -0.08 8.02 8.01
C PRO A 454 0.83 9.17 7.58
N ARG A 455 0.22 10.28 7.19
CA ARG A 455 0.92 11.52 6.79
C ARG A 455 0.94 12.58 7.90
N LYS A 456 0.18 12.34 8.94
CA LYS A 456 0.18 13.13 10.18
C LYS A 456 0.37 12.18 11.35
N SER A 457 0.96 12.68 12.42
CA SER A 457 1.11 11.89 13.63
C SER A 457 -0.25 11.42 14.12
N ALA A 458 -0.40 10.12 14.31
CA ALA A 458 -1.62 9.48 14.77
C ALA A 458 -1.29 8.26 15.63
N GLY A 459 -2.04 8.06 16.69
CA GLY A 459 -1.77 7.00 17.66
C GLY A 459 -0.35 7.08 18.22
N MET A 460 0.37 5.96 18.18
CA MET A 460 1.76 5.87 18.64
C MET A 460 2.80 6.09 17.52
N VAL A 461 2.37 6.59 16.37
CA VAL A 461 3.25 6.85 15.22
C VAL A 461 3.50 8.35 15.09
N SER A 462 4.76 8.73 15.21
CA SER A 462 5.19 10.11 14.97
C SER A 462 5.47 10.33 13.48
N VAL A 463 4.91 11.37 12.90
CA VAL A 463 5.20 11.77 11.52
C VAL A 463 5.87 13.13 11.53
N MET A 464 7.04 13.21 10.91
CA MET A 464 7.83 14.43 10.79
C MET A 464 8.00 14.81 9.33
N HIS A 465 7.74 16.07 9.01
CA HIS A 465 8.05 16.65 7.70
C HIS A 465 9.48 17.16 7.70
N MET A 466 10.32 16.57 6.88
CA MET A 466 11.75 16.84 6.82
C MET A 466 12.20 17.15 5.42
N ALA A 467 13.07 18.14 5.29
CA ALA A 467 13.73 18.43 4.01
C ALA A 467 14.70 17.30 3.63
N THR A 468 14.78 17.03 2.35
CA THR A 468 15.76 16.08 1.79
C THR A 468 17.08 16.81 1.53
N PHE A 469 18.17 16.27 2.02
CA PHE A 469 19.52 16.76 1.74
C PHE A 469 20.34 15.69 1.02
N GLY A 470 21.32 16.12 0.22
CA GLY A 470 22.27 15.20 -0.39
C GLY A 470 23.07 14.44 0.67
N ARG A 471 23.32 13.16 0.45
CA ARG A 471 24.11 12.32 1.36
C ARG A 471 25.59 12.35 1.06
N ASN A 472 25.97 12.81 -0.13
CA ASN A 472 27.36 12.89 -0.57
C ASN A 472 27.78 14.34 -0.75
N ILE A 473 29.03 14.62 -0.37
CA ILE A 473 29.67 15.90 -0.64
C ILE A 473 30.46 15.77 -1.93
N HIS A 474 30.04 16.50 -2.96
CA HIS A 474 30.75 16.60 -4.21
C HIS A 474 31.73 17.77 -4.17
N LEU A 475 33.00 17.52 -4.46
CA LEU A 475 34.02 18.55 -4.60
C LEU A 475 33.88 19.21 -5.98
N ILE A 476 33.53 20.50 -5.99
CA ILE A 476 33.42 21.26 -7.22
C ILE A 476 34.84 21.54 -7.75
N GLY A 477 35.07 21.31 -9.05
CA GLY A 477 36.32 21.63 -9.71
C GLY A 477 37.39 20.54 -9.68
N GLY A 478 37.02 19.28 -9.42
CA GLY A 478 37.95 18.13 -9.52
C GLY A 478 39.09 18.12 -8.51
N LYS A 479 38.96 18.82 -7.38
CA LYS A 479 39.95 18.83 -6.32
C LYS A 479 40.15 17.42 -5.75
N ASP A 480 41.42 17.05 -5.52
CA ASP A 480 41.75 15.84 -4.78
C ASP A 480 41.16 15.93 -3.35
N ARG A 481 40.50 14.86 -2.92
CA ARG A 481 39.87 14.77 -1.59
C ARG A 481 40.87 15.02 -0.46
N LYS A 482 42.10 14.55 -0.56
CA LYS A 482 43.16 14.77 0.43
C LYS A 482 43.55 16.24 0.56
N VAL A 483 43.66 16.92 -0.59
CA VAL A 483 43.96 18.37 -0.62
C VAL A 483 42.84 19.20 0.02
N PHE A 484 41.60 18.82 -0.27
CA PHE A 484 40.43 19.46 0.31
C PHE A 484 40.35 19.23 1.82
N GLU A 485 40.63 18.02 2.32
CA GLU A 485 40.63 17.72 3.74
C GLU A 485 41.69 18.53 4.52
N GLN A 486 42.84 18.76 3.92
CA GLN A 486 43.90 19.57 4.50
C GLN A 486 43.60 21.07 4.48
N SER A 487 42.85 21.55 3.48
CA SER A 487 42.51 22.97 3.32
C SER A 487 41.14 23.34 3.90
N SER A 488 40.51 22.45 4.64
CA SER A 488 39.16 22.62 5.18
C SER A 488 39.03 22.05 6.58
N PHE A 489 38.05 22.52 7.34
CA PHE A 489 37.73 21.99 8.66
C PHE A 489 36.29 21.46 8.72
N PRO A 490 36.00 20.47 9.59
CA PRO A 490 34.64 19.91 9.71
C PRO A 490 33.72 20.89 10.44
N VAL A 491 32.50 21.05 9.98
CA VAL A 491 31.46 21.88 10.61
C VAL A 491 30.39 21.03 11.26
N GLY A 492 30.13 19.82 10.72
CA GLY A 492 29.12 18.92 11.22
C GLY A 492 28.91 17.72 10.33
N ASN A 493 27.98 16.89 10.70
CA ASN A 493 27.55 15.75 9.89
C ASN A 493 26.34 16.12 9.04
N VAL A 494 26.19 15.46 7.90
CA VAL A 494 24.97 15.58 7.09
C VAL A 494 23.79 15.00 7.86
N MET A 495 22.73 15.77 8.02
CA MET A 495 21.46 15.30 8.55
C MET A 495 20.47 15.15 7.41
N HIS A 496 20.05 13.91 7.14
CA HIS A 496 19.11 13.59 6.08
C HIS A 496 17.86 12.93 6.67
N MET A 497 16.70 13.52 6.42
CA MET A 497 15.40 13.01 6.89
C MET A 497 15.38 12.67 8.38
N GLY A 498 15.92 13.55 9.22
CA GLY A 498 15.96 13.39 10.67
C GLY A 498 17.02 12.42 11.21
N ARG A 499 17.85 11.82 10.36
CA ARG A 499 18.98 10.97 10.78
C ARG A 499 20.31 11.60 10.41
N ILE A 500 21.23 11.51 11.36
CA ILE A 500 22.61 11.97 11.14
C ILE A 500 23.36 10.87 10.37
N ASP A 501 23.93 11.24 9.22
CA ASP A 501 24.87 10.37 8.50
C ASP A 501 26.25 10.51 9.15
N GLY A 502 26.63 9.53 9.98
CA GLY A 502 27.90 9.52 10.69
C GLY A 502 29.14 9.40 9.78
N ASN A 503 28.95 8.98 8.53
CA ASN A 503 30.04 8.76 7.58
C ASN A 503 30.36 10.00 6.75
N THR A 504 29.43 10.96 6.65
CA THR A 504 29.58 12.13 5.78
C THR A 504 29.67 13.40 6.63
N ARG A 505 30.87 13.97 6.73
CA ARG A 505 31.12 15.25 7.42
C ARG A 505 31.13 16.39 6.43
N THR A 506 30.30 17.39 6.67
CA THR A 506 30.37 18.67 5.97
C THR A 506 31.56 19.45 6.41
N ARG A 507 32.33 19.98 5.47
CA ARG A 507 33.58 20.74 5.74
C ARG A 507 33.50 22.10 5.06
N LEU A 508 34.07 23.13 5.71
CA LEU A 508 34.24 24.45 5.12
C LEU A 508 35.69 24.62 4.68
N GLU A 509 35.85 25.06 3.45
CA GLU A 509 37.15 25.37 2.88
C GLU A 509 37.65 26.71 3.46
N LEU A 510 38.86 26.72 4.04
CA LEU A 510 39.44 27.88 4.70
C LEU A 510 39.50 29.13 3.80
N GLN A 511 39.85 28.94 2.53
CA GLN A 511 39.93 30.05 1.56
C GLN A 511 38.54 30.65 1.24
N LYS A 512 37.46 29.89 1.43
CA LYS A 512 36.10 30.39 1.18
C LYS A 512 35.55 31.23 2.34
N LEU A 513 36.18 31.25 3.50
CA LEU A 513 35.79 32.11 4.61
C LEU A 513 36.06 33.60 4.33
N ASN A 514 36.84 33.93 3.30
CA ASN A 514 36.95 35.29 2.80
C ASN A 514 35.63 35.84 2.19
N ALA A 515 34.71 34.99 1.87
CA ALA A 515 33.34 35.35 1.47
C ALA A 515 32.46 35.61 2.72
N HIS A 516 31.46 36.48 2.58
CA HIS A 516 30.53 36.76 3.67
C HIS A 516 29.70 35.52 4.02
N THR A 517 29.58 35.27 5.32
CA THR A 517 28.74 34.18 5.86
C THR A 517 27.66 34.78 6.75
N LEU A 518 26.43 34.33 6.60
CA LEU A 518 25.28 34.75 7.40
C LEU A 518 24.71 33.54 8.16
N ALA A 519 24.71 33.62 9.49
CA ALA A 519 24.07 32.63 10.35
C ALA A 519 22.75 33.18 10.91
N VAL A 520 21.63 32.61 10.46
CA VAL A 520 20.27 33.03 10.84
C VAL A 520 19.52 31.92 11.55
N GLY A 521 18.61 32.30 12.42
CA GLY A 521 17.74 31.37 13.14
C GLY A 521 17.03 32.04 14.32
N ALA A 522 16.00 31.40 14.86
CA ALA A 522 15.32 31.86 16.07
C ALA A 522 16.23 31.83 17.31
N THR A 523 15.78 32.39 18.42
CA THR A 523 16.52 32.34 19.69
C THR A 523 16.59 30.88 20.18
N GLY A 524 17.75 30.45 20.66
CA GLY A 524 17.95 29.11 21.24
C GLY A 524 18.27 28.00 20.23
N VAL A 525 18.28 28.25 18.90
CA VAL A 525 18.55 27.21 17.87
C VAL A 525 20.05 26.90 17.68
N GLY A 526 20.96 27.47 18.47
CA GLY A 526 22.38 27.13 18.41
C GLY A 526 23.23 28.03 17.49
N LYS A 527 22.80 29.25 17.11
CA LYS A 527 23.61 30.18 16.29
C LYS A 527 24.96 30.45 16.90
N THR A 528 24.99 30.85 18.18
CA THR A 528 26.22 31.16 18.93
C THR A 528 27.12 29.94 19.03
N THR A 529 26.54 28.76 19.24
CA THR A 529 27.26 27.47 19.27
C THR A 529 27.94 27.17 17.94
N THR A 530 27.22 27.36 16.83
CA THR A 530 27.74 27.11 15.47
C THR A 530 28.90 28.07 15.14
N ILE A 531 28.72 29.36 15.40
CA ILE A 531 29.81 30.35 15.20
C ILE A 531 30.98 30.04 16.13
N GLY A 532 30.68 29.68 17.39
CA GLY A 532 31.72 29.29 18.36
C GLY A 532 32.54 28.09 17.87
N ASP A 533 31.91 27.06 17.30
CA ASP A 533 32.64 25.92 16.73
C ASP A 533 33.54 26.34 15.56
N ILE A 534 33.06 27.20 14.66
CA ILE A 534 33.87 27.76 13.57
C ILE A 534 35.09 28.51 14.13
N LEU A 535 34.92 29.38 15.13
CA LEU A 535 36.01 30.11 15.76
C LEU A 535 37.03 29.17 16.44
N TYR A 536 36.54 28.08 17.05
CA TYR A 536 37.42 27.06 17.63
C TYR A 536 38.28 26.38 16.56
N GLN A 537 37.69 26.03 15.44
CA GLN A 537 38.41 25.46 14.32
C GLN A 537 39.43 26.43 13.72
N LEU A 538 39.09 27.73 13.61
CA LEU A 538 40.03 28.77 13.17
C LEU A 538 41.21 28.93 14.15
N HIS A 539 40.94 28.95 15.44
CA HIS A 539 41.99 29.02 16.48
C HIS A 539 42.92 27.81 16.41
N GLY A 540 42.35 26.58 16.30
CA GLY A 540 43.14 25.36 16.17
C GLY A 540 43.99 25.28 14.88
N ASN A 541 43.63 26.02 13.84
CA ASN A 541 44.39 26.15 12.60
C ASN A 541 45.31 27.41 12.57
N ASN A 542 45.48 28.11 13.70
CA ASN A 542 46.26 29.32 13.82
C ASN A 542 45.82 30.46 12.87
N ILE A 543 44.55 30.57 12.58
CA ILE A 543 43.97 31.61 11.73
C ILE A 543 43.47 32.72 12.64
N PRO A 544 44.00 33.97 12.49
CA PRO A 544 43.57 35.09 13.30
C PRO A 544 42.13 35.49 12.96
N PHE A 545 41.35 35.84 13.98
CA PHE A 545 39.99 36.32 13.83
C PHE A 545 39.69 37.45 14.83
N THR A 546 38.70 38.26 14.51
CA THR A 546 38.16 39.28 15.40
C THR A 546 36.67 39.08 15.54
N VAL A 547 36.18 39.07 16.77
CA VAL A 547 34.75 38.99 17.08
C VAL A 547 34.29 40.33 17.64
N ILE A 548 33.25 40.90 17.03
CA ILE A 548 32.57 42.10 17.53
C ILE A 548 31.22 41.68 18.05
N GLU A 549 31.05 41.73 19.36
CA GLU A 549 29.81 41.34 20.01
C GLU A 549 29.18 42.60 20.69
N PRO A 550 28.13 43.18 20.07
CA PRO A 550 27.53 44.40 20.59
C PRO A 550 26.66 44.21 21.85
N ALA A 551 26.22 42.95 22.07
CA ALA A 551 25.33 42.62 23.19
C ALA A 551 25.72 41.26 23.80
N LYS A 552 25.27 40.95 25.01
CA LYS A 552 25.36 39.70 25.78
C LYS A 552 26.74 39.31 26.32
N GLY A 553 27.86 39.45 25.61
CA GLY A 553 29.22 39.09 26.07
C GLY A 553 29.46 37.58 26.16
N GLU A 554 28.68 36.74 25.44
CA GLU A 554 28.74 35.26 25.48
C GLU A 554 30.09 34.74 24.97
N TYR A 555 30.63 35.35 23.92
CA TYR A 555 31.91 34.92 23.33
C TYR A 555 33.10 35.21 24.28
N GLY A 556 33.08 36.32 25.02
CA GLY A 556 34.10 36.64 26.01
C GLY A 556 34.14 35.61 27.15
N GLU A 557 33.02 35.12 27.59
CA GLU A 557 32.94 34.09 28.64
C GLU A 557 33.39 32.72 28.14
N LEU A 558 33.01 32.35 26.93
CA LEU A 558 33.37 31.06 26.33
C LEU A 558 34.86 30.96 25.98
N TRP A 559 35.43 32.02 25.42
CA TRP A 559 36.75 31.99 24.78
C TRP A 559 37.88 32.69 25.57
N GLY A 560 37.55 33.49 26.56
CA GLY A 560 38.53 34.30 27.31
C GLY A 560 39.54 33.50 28.12
N LYS A 561 39.38 32.20 28.25
CA LYS A 561 40.32 31.30 28.92
C LYS A 561 41.29 30.62 27.97
N LEU A 562 41.12 30.77 26.66
CA LEU A 562 42.01 30.16 25.68
C LEU A 562 43.29 31.01 25.51
N PRO A 563 44.45 30.37 25.36
CA PRO A 563 45.70 31.08 25.15
C PRO A 563 45.69 31.82 23.80
N GLY A 564 46.23 33.04 23.77
CA GLY A 564 46.32 33.83 22.53
C GLY A 564 45.06 34.61 22.16
N ILE A 565 44.06 34.68 23.03
CA ILE A 565 42.84 35.48 22.81
C ILE A 565 42.88 36.70 23.73
N ASP A 566 42.87 37.90 23.16
CA ASP A 566 42.72 39.16 23.84
C ASP A 566 41.26 39.62 23.81
N ILE A 567 40.72 39.95 24.99
CA ILE A 567 39.35 40.45 25.12
C ILE A 567 39.37 41.91 25.48
N TYR A 568 38.65 42.71 24.71
CA TYR A 568 38.47 44.13 24.94
C TYR A 568 37.00 44.43 25.25
N SER A 569 36.73 45.40 26.09
CA SER A 569 35.39 45.84 26.44
C SER A 569 35.28 47.36 26.41
N THR A 570 34.13 47.84 26.00
CA THR A 570 33.75 49.25 26.17
C THR A 570 33.31 49.56 27.61
N THR A 571 33.01 48.52 28.40
CA THR A 571 32.58 48.63 29.79
C THR A 571 33.86 48.56 30.71
N PRO A 572 34.08 49.53 31.56
CA PRO A 572 35.22 49.51 32.46
C PRO A 572 35.13 48.37 33.48
N PHE A 573 36.29 47.86 33.92
CA PHE A 573 36.49 46.88 35.01
C PHE A 573 36.13 45.38 34.69
N ARG A 574 35.60 45.05 33.53
CA ARG A 574 35.33 43.64 33.22
C ARG A 574 36.46 42.99 32.41
N TYR A 575 36.95 43.68 31.39
CA TYR A 575 38.04 43.26 30.49
C TYR A 575 38.96 44.47 30.18
N ARG A 576 40.00 44.24 29.36
CA ARG A 576 40.88 45.32 28.89
C ARG A 576 40.06 46.37 28.15
N MET A 577 40.24 47.64 28.47
CA MET A 577 39.42 48.68 27.85
C MET A 577 39.81 48.89 26.39
N LEU A 578 38.83 48.85 25.48
CA LEU A 578 39.04 49.19 24.10
C LEU A 578 39.22 50.69 23.93
N LYS A 579 40.39 51.09 23.47
CA LYS A 579 40.70 52.48 23.12
C LYS A 579 40.91 52.52 21.61
N VAL A 580 40.03 53.18 20.88
CA VAL A 580 40.13 53.38 19.43
C VAL A 580 40.28 54.86 19.17
N ASN A 581 41.36 55.24 18.50
CA ASN A 581 41.48 56.58 17.96
C ASN A 581 40.91 56.64 16.55
N PRO A 582 39.71 57.21 16.31
CA PRO A 582 39.08 57.23 15.01
C PRO A 582 39.87 58.04 13.97
N PHE A 583 40.77 58.86 14.38
CA PHE A 583 41.59 59.71 13.49
C PHE A 583 42.99 59.16 13.20
N ALA A 584 43.35 58.02 13.76
CA ALA A 584 44.69 57.44 13.58
C ALA A 584 45.03 57.17 12.12
N SER A 585 44.06 56.64 11.35
CA SER A 585 44.25 56.39 9.93
C SER A 585 44.38 57.67 9.09
N PHE A 586 43.64 58.72 9.45
CA PHE A 586 43.71 60.01 8.79
C PHE A 586 45.07 60.67 8.91
N PHE A 587 45.65 60.67 10.13
CA PHE A 587 46.99 61.24 10.38
C PHE A 587 48.08 60.41 9.68
N LEU A 588 48.00 59.06 9.68
CA LEU A 588 48.95 58.23 8.95
C LEU A 588 48.90 58.43 7.44
N THR A 589 47.70 58.74 6.88
CA THR A 589 47.51 59.04 5.44
C THR A 589 48.05 60.42 5.07
N LEU A 590 47.90 61.43 5.98
CA LEU A 590 48.41 62.79 5.77
C LEU A 590 49.92 62.92 6.06
N TYR A 591 50.42 62.14 7.01
CA TYR A 591 51.83 62.24 7.45
C TYR A 591 52.47 60.85 7.59
N PRO A 592 52.66 60.12 6.44
CA PRO A 592 53.09 58.73 6.47
C PRO A 592 54.47 58.49 7.06
N ASN A 593 55.31 59.53 7.17
CA ASN A 593 56.68 59.45 7.64
C ASN A 593 56.92 60.10 9.03
N ASP A 594 55.88 60.52 9.76
CA ASP A 594 56.06 61.10 11.09
C ASP A 594 56.21 59.99 12.14
N PRO A 595 57.40 59.85 12.75
CA PRO A 595 57.67 58.79 13.70
C PRO A 595 56.88 58.95 15.01
N ASN A 596 56.35 60.15 15.31
CA ASN A 596 55.61 60.45 16.53
C ASN A 596 54.12 60.02 16.42
N LEU A 597 53.64 59.79 15.22
CA LEU A 597 52.26 59.39 14.96
C LEU A 597 52.08 57.87 14.79
N ARG A 598 53.16 57.11 14.77
CA ARG A 598 53.08 55.65 14.78
C ARG A 598 52.66 55.19 16.18
N PRO A 599 51.58 54.42 16.32
CA PRO A 599 51.21 53.81 17.59
C PRO A 599 52.43 52.99 18.06
N SER A 600 52.97 53.29 19.25
CA SER A 600 53.97 52.44 19.91
C SER A 600 53.34 51.03 20.05
N ALA A 601 53.94 50.03 19.44
CA ALA A 601 53.62 48.64 19.69
C ALA A 601 53.89 48.33 21.16
N ARG A 602 52.88 48.36 22.01
CA ARG A 602 52.78 47.74 23.32
C ARG A 602 51.41 47.12 23.52
#